data_17023abbedf28ed7138468b64334dacd
#
_entry.id   17023abbedf28ed7138468b64334dacd
#
_cell.length_a   1.000
_cell.length_b   1.000
_cell.length_c   1.000
_cell.angle_alpha   90.00
_cell.angle_beta   90.00
_cell.angle_gamma   90.00
#
_symmetry.space_group_name_H-M   'P 1'
#
loop_
_entity.id
_entity.type
_entity.pdbx_description
1 polymer ?
#
loop_
_entity_poly.entity_id
_entity_poly.type
_entity_poly.pdbx_seq_one_letter_code
_entity_poly.pdbx_strand_id
1 'polypeptide(L)'
;MRVAVAVCFVLLACASPSYTADQEPAVTVLVAYHSLSGNTEKMAREVATGAKAVLGTRVVLKRVGEVTGPDLFSSDALIVGSPVYWSNMAGEVKTFFDNWQLKFGVFPEFKMRNKVGAAFTTGGQVSSGKELTMLTILAAMLGNQMIVVSGGGAFGASATTEGDSPGVDEKEAASARELGKRVAEVAGVVKRGSVK
;
A
#
# COMPACT_ATOMS: atom_id res chain seq x y z
N MET A 1 64.95 -7.27 35.89
CA MET A 1 64.27 -6.17 35.17
C MET A 1 63.05 -6.83 34.50
N ARG A 2 61.82 -6.66 35.05
CA ARG A 2 60.58 -7.21 34.48
C ARG A 2 59.83 -6.07 33.81
N VAL A 3 59.65 -6.17 32.50
CA VAL A 3 58.86 -5.21 31.69
C VAL A 3 57.41 -5.65 31.71
N ALA A 4 56.54 -4.84 32.29
CA ALA A 4 55.10 -5.05 32.24
C ALA A 4 54.52 -4.42 30.96
N VAL A 5 53.92 -5.23 30.10
CA VAL A 5 53.19 -4.76 28.91
C VAL A 5 51.74 -4.53 29.30
N ALA A 6 51.32 -3.26 29.28
CA ALA A 6 49.91 -2.89 29.48
C ALA A 6 49.17 -3.02 28.17
N VAL A 7 48.21 -3.95 28.11
CA VAL A 7 47.29 -4.09 26.96
C VAL A 7 46.09 -3.17 27.19
N CYS A 8 46.00 -2.12 26.37
CA CYS A 8 44.87 -1.18 26.39
C CYS A 8 43.73 -1.74 25.53
N PHE A 9 42.63 -2.21 26.15
CA PHE A 9 41.42 -2.61 25.45
C PHE A 9 40.62 -1.33 25.08
N VAL A 10 40.60 -1.01 23.80
CA VAL A 10 39.67 0.02 23.25
C VAL A 10 38.33 -0.64 23.00
N LEU A 11 37.35 -0.39 23.87
CA LEU A 11 35.95 -0.75 23.65
C LEU A 11 35.36 0.19 22.58
N LEU A 12 35.25 -0.26 21.34
CA LEU A 12 34.44 0.40 20.33
C LEU A 12 32.97 0.22 20.70
N ALA A 13 32.34 1.24 21.26
CA ALA A 13 30.90 1.29 21.43
C ALA A 13 30.27 1.51 20.05
N CYS A 14 29.69 0.45 19.46
CA CYS A 14 28.78 0.57 18.33
C CYS A 14 27.52 1.33 18.79
N ALA A 15 27.47 2.63 18.58
CA ALA A 15 26.24 3.40 18.73
C ALA A 15 25.28 3.00 17.61
N SER A 16 24.24 2.24 17.94
CA SER A 16 23.10 2.06 17.05
C SER A 16 22.44 3.41 16.84
N PRO A 17 22.11 3.81 15.61
CA PRO A 17 21.40 5.06 15.39
C PRO A 17 20.06 5.00 16.10
N SER A 18 19.86 5.83 17.12
CA SER A 18 18.58 5.99 17.78
C SER A 18 17.62 6.68 16.81
N TYR A 19 16.60 5.96 16.34
CA TYR A 19 15.50 6.54 15.58
C TYR A 19 14.72 7.48 16.51
N THR A 20 14.90 8.78 16.32
CA THR A 20 14.13 9.79 17.06
C THR A 20 12.77 9.97 16.39
N ALA A 21 11.69 10.02 17.18
CA ALA A 21 10.29 10.10 16.73
C ALA A 21 9.95 11.37 15.89
N ASP A 22 10.88 12.32 15.78
CA ASP A 22 10.72 13.60 15.08
C ASP A 22 11.23 13.59 13.61
N GLN A 23 11.68 12.45 13.09
CA GLN A 23 12.05 12.40 11.67
C GLN A 23 10.80 12.23 10.81
N GLU A 24 10.67 13.08 9.78
CA GLU A 24 9.65 12.92 8.74
C GLU A 24 9.64 11.47 8.23
N PRO A 25 8.46 10.85 8.08
CA PRO A 25 8.37 9.46 7.68
C PRO A 25 9.04 9.24 6.33
N ALA A 26 9.92 8.23 6.25
CA ALA A 26 10.65 7.93 5.02
C ALA A 26 9.73 7.55 3.86
N VAL A 27 8.55 6.97 4.14
CA VAL A 27 7.55 6.53 3.13
C VAL A 27 6.15 6.92 3.57
N THR A 28 5.35 7.42 2.63
CA THR A 28 3.90 7.64 2.82
C THR A 28 3.12 6.69 1.92
N VAL A 29 2.29 5.83 2.52
CA VAL A 29 1.41 4.90 1.81
C VAL A 29 -0.04 5.39 1.94
N LEU A 30 -0.69 5.67 0.81
CA LEU A 30 -2.13 5.93 0.75
C LEU A 30 -2.87 4.62 0.46
N VAL A 31 -3.78 4.24 1.35
CA VAL A 31 -4.72 3.12 1.15
C VAL A 31 -6.09 3.73 0.87
N ALA A 32 -6.56 3.59 -0.37
CA ALA A 32 -7.83 4.11 -0.83
C ALA A 32 -8.81 2.96 -1.12
N TYR A 33 -10.05 3.04 -0.65
CA TYR A 33 -11.00 1.94 -0.82
C TYR A 33 -12.45 2.41 -0.98
N HIS A 34 -13.28 1.54 -1.60
CA HIS A 34 -14.73 1.61 -1.53
C HIS A 34 -15.27 0.42 -0.76
N SER A 35 -16.28 0.63 0.06
CA SER A 35 -16.94 -0.44 0.82
C SER A 35 -18.35 -0.02 1.23
N LEU A 36 -19.35 -0.84 0.93
CA LEU A 36 -20.72 -0.71 1.43
C LEU A 36 -20.98 -1.62 2.62
N SER A 37 -20.61 -2.91 2.52
CA SER A 37 -20.89 -3.93 3.55
C SER A 37 -19.81 -4.04 4.64
N GLY A 38 -18.72 -3.27 4.57
CA GLY A 38 -17.62 -3.33 5.54
C GLY A 38 -16.51 -4.32 5.18
N ASN A 39 -16.70 -5.24 4.24
CA ASN A 39 -15.72 -6.27 3.89
C ASN A 39 -14.43 -5.66 3.31
N THR A 40 -14.55 -4.81 2.28
CA THR A 40 -13.39 -4.14 1.68
C THR A 40 -12.73 -3.19 2.68
N GLU A 41 -13.51 -2.56 3.58
CA GLU A 41 -12.97 -1.73 4.66
C GLU A 41 -12.13 -2.55 5.64
N LYS A 42 -12.60 -3.76 6.05
CA LYS A 42 -11.80 -4.64 6.90
C LYS A 42 -10.48 -5.00 6.24
N MET A 43 -10.48 -5.40 4.96
CA MET A 43 -9.25 -5.64 4.20
C MET A 43 -8.36 -4.40 4.14
N ALA A 44 -8.93 -3.19 3.91
CA ALA A 44 -8.18 -1.95 3.86
C ALA A 44 -7.46 -1.62 5.18
N ARG A 45 -8.10 -1.91 6.33
CA ARG A 45 -7.50 -1.75 7.66
C ARG A 45 -6.34 -2.73 7.87
N GLU A 46 -6.47 -3.97 7.40
CA GLU A 46 -5.39 -4.96 7.48
C GLU A 46 -4.21 -4.60 6.57
N VAL A 47 -4.47 -4.14 5.35
CA VAL A 47 -3.43 -3.58 4.46
C VAL A 47 -2.71 -2.42 5.15
N ALA A 48 -3.45 -1.49 5.75
CA ALA A 48 -2.87 -0.36 6.48
C ALA A 48 -2.02 -0.82 7.69
N THR A 49 -2.46 -1.87 8.39
CA THR A 49 -1.72 -2.47 9.51
C THR A 49 -0.40 -3.06 9.03
N GLY A 50 -0.41 -3.80 7.92
CA GLY A 50 0.81 -4.36 7.33
C GLY A 50 1.80 -3.28 6.88
N ALA A 51 1.32 -2.22 6.23
CA ALA A 51 2.17 -1.10 5.82
C ALA A 51 2.79 -0.36 7.01
N LYS A 52 2.02 -0.13 8.08
CA LYS A 52 2.51 0.50 9.32
C LYS A 52 3.59 -0.31 10.05
N ALA A 53 3.64 -1.62 9.85
CA ALA A 53 4.66 -2.47 10.46
C ALA A 53 6.07 -2.22 9.89
N VAL A 54 6.19 -1.54 8.74
CA VAL A 54 7.47 -1.15 8.16
C VAL A 54 7.93 0.16 8.80
N LEU A 55 9.10 0.13 9.44
CA LEU A 55 9.65 1.28 10.17
C LEU A 55 9.75 2.52 9.26
N GLY A 56 9.36 3.68 9.78
CA GLY A 56 9.40 4.94 9.04
C GLY A 56 8.27 5.09 8.02
N THR A 57 7.24 4.25 8.06
CA THR A 57 6.08 4.36 7.17
C THR A 57 4.92 5.08 7.83
N ARG A 58 4.44 6.14 7.18
CA ARG A 58 3.17 6.79 7.45
C ARG A 58 2.08 6.20 6.56
N VAL A 59 0.93 5.87 7.12
CA VAL A 59 -0.22 5.37 6.36
C VAL A 59 -1.38 6.32 6.46
N VAL A 60 -1.94 6.66 5.30
CA VAL A 60 -3.20 7.41 5.15
C VAL A 60 -4.26 6.44 4.63
N LEU A 61 -5.33 6.23 5.38
CA LEU A 61 -6.44 5.34 5.02
C LEU A 61 -7.68 6.20 4.73
N LYS A 62 -8.24 6.12 3.52
CA LYS A 62 -9.39 6.93 3.09
C LYS A 62 -10.35 6.14 2.19
N ARG A 63 -11.63 6.49 2.23
CA ARG A 63 -12.56 6.10 1.17
C ARG A 63 -12.20 6.83 -0.12
N VAL A 64 -12.37 6.20 -1.28
CA VAL A 64 -11.99 6.81 -2.58
C VAL A 64 -12.65 8.17 -2.83
N GLY A 65 -13.87 8.38 -2.33
CA GLY A 65 -14.58 9.66 -2.42
C GLY A 65 -14.00 10.78 -1.54
N GLU A 66 -13.15 10.46 -0.58
CA GLU A 66 -12.51 11.39 0.36
C GLU A 66 -11.06 11.73 -0.04
N VAL A 67 -10.52 11.02 -1.03
CA VAL A 67 -9.15 11.25 -1.51
C VAL A 67 -9.09 12.56 -2.29
N THR A 68 -8.07 13.34 -2.01
CA THR A 68 -7.79 14.62 -2.66
C THR A 68 -6.54 14.55 -3.52
N GLY A 69 -6.34 15.52 -4.42
CA GLY A 69 -5.09 15.64 -5.18
C GLY A 69 -3.84 15.68 -4.29
N PRO A 70 -3.80 16.51 -3.23
CA PRO A 70 -2.70 16.51 -2.26
C PRO A 70 -2.41 15.15 -1.63
N ASP A 71 -3.43 14.33 -1.31
CA ASP A 71 -3.21 12.97 -0.79
C ASP A 71 -2.44 12.10 -1.78
N LEU A 72 -2.84 12.15 -3.08
CA LEU A 72 -2.17 11.42 -4.16
C LEU A 72 -0.72 11.89 -4.34
N PHE A 73 -0.52 13.21 -4.41
CA PHE A 73 0.80 13.77 -4.75
C PHE A 73 1.82 13.62 -3.63
N SER A 74 1.39 13.67 -2.37
CA SER A 74 2.27 13.48 -1.20
C SER A 74 2.56 12.02 -0.86
N SER A 75 1.85 11.06 -1.47
CA SER A 75 2.11 9.63 -1.24
C SER A 75 3.28 9.13 -2.09
N ASP A 76 4.04 8.17 -1.57
CA ASP A 76 5.07 7.41 -2.30
C ASP A 76 4.49 6.12 -2.89
N ALA A 77 3.40 5.63 -2.29
CA ALA A 77 2.67 4.46 -2.76
C ALA A 77 1.16 4.63 -2.62
N LEU A 78 0.41 3.96 -3.49
CA LEU A 78 -1.05 3.89 -3.47
C LEU A 78 -1.51 2.44 -3.55
N ILE A 79 -2.34 2.02 -2.60
CA ILE A 79 -2.99 0.71 -2.62
C ILE A 79 -4.50 0.96 -2.75
N VAL A 80 -5.14 0.38 -3.78
CA VAL A 80 -6.57 0.59 -4.03
C VAL A 80 -7.36 -0.68 -3.79
N GLY A 81 -8.42 -0.57 -3.00
CA GLY A 81 -9.36 -1.64 -2.69
C GLY A 81 -10.74 -1.43 -3.27
N SER A 82 -11.30 -2.50 -3.87
CA SER A 82 -12.64 -2.51 -4.41
C SER A 82 -13.40 -3.79 -4.05
N PRO A 83 -14.70 -3.72 -3.74
CA PRO A 83 -15.54 -4.89 -3.87
C PRO A 83 -15.67 -5.25 -5.35
N VAL A 84 -15.97 -6.53 -5.61
CA VAL A 84 -16.32 -6.99 -6.96
C VAL A 84 -17.79 -6.68 -7.22
N TYR A 85 -18.05 -5.86 -8.21
CA TYR A 85 -19.39 -5.63 -8.75
C TYR A 85 -19.41 -6.04 -10.22
N TRP A 86 -20.19 -7.09 -10.53
CA TRP A 86 -20.29 -7.62 -11.90
C TRP A 86 -18.93 -7.91 -12.53
N SER A 87 -18.10 -8.66 -11.80
CA SER A 87 -16.73 -9.07 -12.21
C SER A 87 -15.76 -7.90 -12.46
N ASN A 88 -16.03 -6.72 -11.93
CA ASN A 88 -15.17 -5.54 -12.10
C ASN A 88 -15.11 -4.69 -10.82
N MET A 89 -14.29 -3.64 -10.84
CA MET A 89 -14.23 -2.67 -9.75
C MET A 89 -15.56 -1.92 -9.60
N ALA A 90 -15.88 -1.49 -8.40
CA ALA A 90 -17.04 -0.64 -8.12
C ALA A 90 -16.96 0.68 -8.92
N GLY A 91 -18.12 1.23 -9.29
CA GLY A 91 -18.21 2.48 -10.05
C GLY A 91 -17.51 3.65 -9.37
N GLU A 92 -17.55 3.70 -8.03
CA GLU A 92 -16.87 4.72 -7.22
C GLU A 92 -15.34 4.63 -7.35
N VAL A 93 -14.78 3.42 -7.47
CA VAL A 93 -13.34 3.21 -7.70
C VAL A 93 -12.97 3.62 -9.13
N LYS A 94 -13.83 3.31 -10.11
CA LYS A 94 -13.62 3.78 -11.50
C LYS A 94 -13.68 5.30 -11.59
N THR A 95 -14.67 5.91 -10.95
CA THR A 95 -14.81 7.37 -10.87
C THR A 95 -13.60 8.02 -10.19
N PHE A 96 -13.05 7.39 -9.16
CA PHE A 96 -11.82 7.86 -8.53
C PHE A 96 -10.66 7.94 -9.53
N PHE A 97 -10.44 6.91 -10.35
CA PHE A 97 -9.42 6.95 -11.41
C PHE A 97 -9.73 7.97 -12.51
N ASP A 98 -10.99 8.12 -12.91
CA ASP A 98 -11.38 9.13 -13.90
C ASP A 98 -11.10 10.55 -13.39
N ASN A 99 -11.29 10.80 -12.10
CA ASN A 99 -10.96 12.06 -11.44
C ASN A 99 -9.45 12.39 -11.46
N TRP A 100 -8.58 11.42 -11.67
CA TRP A 100 -7.15 11.71 -11.85
C TRP A 100 -6.91 12.62 -13.03
N GLN A 101 -7.64 12.41 -14.12
CA GLN A 101 -7.59 13.28 -15.31
C GLN A 101 -8.51 14.49 -15.15
N LEU A 102 -9.78 14.26 -14.74
CA LEU A 102 -10.83 15.27 -14.82
C LEU A 102 -10.79 16.31 -13.69
N LYS A 103 -10.29 15.92 -12.50
CA LYS A 103 -10.38 16.75 -11.29
C LYS A 103 -9.05 17.01 -10.60
N PHE A 104 -8.18 16.00 -10.50
CA PHE A 104 -6.96 16.11 -9.69
C PHE A 104 -5.74 16.59 -10.48
N GLY A 105 -5.79 16.59 -11.82
CA GLY A 105 -4.67 17.04 -12.66
C GLY A 105 -3.45 16.13 -12.56
N VAL A 106 -3.67 14.80 -12.53
CA VAL A 106 -2.61 13.82 -12.66
C VAL A 106 -2.05 13.83 -14.08
N PHE A 107 -2.95 13.88 -15.07
CA PHE A 107 -2.63 14.01 -16.49
C PHE A 107 -2.68 15.51 -16.90
N PRO A 108 -1.86 16.00 -17.85
CA PRO A 108 -0.92 15.26 -18.70
C PRO A 108 0.48 15.03 -18.11
N GLU A 109 0.83 15.58 -16.94
CA GLU A 109 2.18 15.50 -16.36
C GLU A 109 2.52 14.14 -15.74
N PHE A 110 1.56 13.20 -15.69
CA PHE A 110 1.70 11.89 -15.05
C PHE A 110 2.26 11.97 -13.63
N LYS A 111 1.64 12.80 -12.77
CA LYS A 111 2.11 13.07 -11.39
C LYS A 111 2.17 11.84 -10.47
N MET A 112 1.60 10.70 -10.91
CA MET A 112 1.73 9.42 -10.22
C MET A 112 2.88 8.54 -10.75
N ARG A 113 3.61 9.01 -11.74
CA ARG A 113 4.75 8.29 -12.34
C ARG A 113 5.76 7.87 -11.28
N ASN A 114 6.24 6.63 -11.41
CA ASN A 114 7.23 6.00 -10.53
C ASN A 114 6.78 5.79 -9.06
N LYS A 115 5.56 6.16 -8.68
CA LYS A 115 5.00 5.76 -7.39
C LYS A 115 4.61 4.28 -7.43
N VAL A 116 4.69 3.61 -6.27
CA VAL A 116 4.34 2.19 -6.17
C VAL A 116 2.82 2.03 -6.10
N GLY A 117 2.27 1.11 -6.89
CA GLY A 117 0.84 0.81 -6.94
C GLY A 117 0.53 -0.64 -6.62
N ALA A 118 -0.58 -0.91 -5.93
CA ALA A 118 -1.08 -2.25 -5.68
C ALA A 118 -2.61 -2.28 -5.54
N ALA A 119 -3.20 -3.47 -5.65
CA ALA A 119 -4.63 -3.67 -5.57
C ALA A 119 -5.02 -4.75 -4.55
N PHE A 120 -6.22 -4.62 -3.95
CA PHE A 120 -6.88 -5.68 -3.21
C PHE A 120 -8.37 -5.67 -3.48
N THR A 121 -9.04 -6.80 -3.23
CA THR A 121 -10.47 -6.90 -3.54
C THR A 121 -11.21 -7.85 -2.59
N THR A 122 -12.53 -7.68 -2.52
CA THR A 122 -13.44 -8.61 -1.85
C THR A 122 -14.56 -9.04 -2.79
N GLY A 123 -14.95 -10.29 -2.75
CA GLY A 123 -16.06 -10.80 -3.54
C GLY A 123 -16.89 -11.82 -2.77
N GLY A 124 -18.19 -11.92 -3.06
CA GLY A 124 -19.10 -12.83 -2.37
C GLY A 124 -18.90 -14.30 -2.71
N GLN A 125 -18.17 -14.63 -3.78
CA GLN A 125 -17.98 -16.00 -4.26
C GLN A 125 -16.53 -16.23 -4.70
N VAL A 126 -16.12 -17.50 -4.74
CA VAL A 126 -14.76 -17.88 -5.19
C VAL A 126 -14.48 -17.35 -6.60
N SER A 127 -15.38 -17.62 -7.54
CA SER A 127 -15.23 -17.23 -8.97
C SER A 127 -16.00 -15.95 -9.32
N SER A 128 -15.89 -14.91 -8.50
CA SER A 128 -16.64 -13.65 -8.70
C SER A 128 -15.94 -12.64 -9.61
N GLY A 129 -14.73 -12.92 -10.10
CA GLY A 129 -13.94 -11.98 -10.91
C GLY A 129 -12.99 -11.11 -10.06
N LYS A 130 -12.56 -11.59 -8.90
CA LYS A 130 -11.62 -10.89 -8.02
C LYS A 130 -10.30 -10.56 -8.72
N GLU A 131 -9.74 -11.52 -9.45
CA GLU A 131 -8.51 -11.33 -10.22
C GLU A 131 -8.68 -10.27 -11.31
N LEU A 132 -9.78 -10.33 -12.04
CA LEU A 132 -10.09 -9.35 -13.10
C LEU A 132 -10.26 -7.95 -12.51
N THR A 133 -10.93 -7.83 -11.37
CA THR A 133 -11.08 -6.56 -10.66
C THR A 133 -9.71 -5.97 -10.28
N MET A 134 -8.80 -6.77 -9.71
CA MET A 134 -7.44 -6.33 -9.40
C MET A 134 -6.68 -5.92 -10.66
N LEU A 135 -6.76 -6.71 -11.73
CA LEU A 135 -6.10 -6.39 -13.00
C LEU A 135 -6.59 -5.08 -13.61
N THR A 136 -7.88 -4.75 -13.53
CA THR A 136 -8.40 -3.48 -14.03
C THR A 136 -7.92 -2.28 -13.19
N ILE A 137 -7.77 -2.44 -11.87
CA ILE A 137 -7.16 -1.44 -10.99
C ILE A 137 -5.68 -1.25 -11.34
N LEU A 138 -4.93 -2.34 -11.47
CA LEU A 138 -3.50 -2.29 -11.82
C LEU A 138 -3.28 -1.69 -13.22
N ALA A 139 -4.17 -1.99 -14.19
CA ALA A 139 -4.12 -1.39 -15.53
C ALA A 139 -4.27 0.14 -15.50
N ALA A 140 -5.17 0.67 -14.67
CA ALA A 140 -5.31 2.12 -14.49
C ALA A 140 -4.02 2.76 -13.90
N MET A 141 -3.35 2.06 -12.98
CA MET A 141 -2.07 2.50 -12.41
C MET A 141 -0.94 2.45 -13.45
N LEU A 142 -0.85 1.36 -14.22
CA LEU A 142 0.14 1.21 -15.30
C LEU A 142 -0.02 2.30 -16.38
N GLY A 143 -1.27 2.62 -16.76
CA GLY A 143 -1.58 3.72 -17.68
C GLY A 143 -1.10 5.09 -17.16
N ASN A 144 -0.96 5.23 -15.85
CA ASN A 144 -0.38 6.42 -15.20
C ASN A 144 1.11 6.28 -14.85
N GLN A 145 1.80 5.33 -15.48
CA GLN A 145 3.25 5.09 -15.36
C GLN A 145 3.71 4.76 -13.92
N MET A 146 2.84 4.16 -13.11
CA MET A 146 3.18 3.66 -11.78
C MET A 146 3.92 2.32 -11.87
N ILE A 147 4.69 2.01 -10.84
CA ILE A 147 5.34 0.71 -10.65
C ILE A 147 4.37 -0.17 -9.86
N VAL A 148 3.74 -1.16 -10.50
CA VAL A 148 2.80 -2.04 -9.81
C VAL A 148 3.51 -3.24 -9.19
N VAL A 149 3.06 -3.61 -7.99
CA VAL A 149 3.56 -4.76 -7.23
C VAL A 149 2.39 -5.60 -6.71
N SER A 150 2.64 -6.89 -6.53
CA SER A 150 1.73 -7.82 -5.87
C SER A 150 2.22 -8.16 -4.47
N GLY A 151 1.39 -8.83 -3.69
CA GLY A 151 1.68 -9.36 -2.36
C GLY A 151 0.40 -9.94 -1.77
N GLY A 152 0.50 -10.99 -0.94
CA GLY A 152 -0.65 -11.72 -0.42
C GLY A 152 -1.40 -12.58 -1.45
N GLY A 153 -1.03 -12.51 -2.73
CA GLY A 153 -1.59 -13.23 -3.85
C GLY A 153 -0.95 -12.80 -5.17
N ALA A 154 -1.29 -13.45 -6.29
CA ALA A 154 -0.64 -13.22 -7.59
C ALA A 154 -0.81 -11.79 -8.11
N PHE A 155 -2.00 -11.20 -7.94
CA PHE A 155 -2.31 -9.83 -8.39
C PHE A 155 -2.55 -8.86 -7.23
N GLY A 156 -2.48 -9.33 -5.98
CA GLY A 156 -2.78 -8.60 -4.76
C GLY A 156 -3.56 -9.45 -3.77
N ALA A 157 -3.97 -8.88 -2.65
CA ALA A 157 -4.74 -9.60 -1.64
C ALA A 157 -6.23 -9.66 -2.00
N SER A 158 -6.89 -10.78 -1.73
CA SER A 158 -8.33 -10.92 -1.96
C SER A 158 -9.02 -11.70 -0.86
N ALA A 159 -10.31 -11.41 -0.65
CA ALA A 159 -11.17 -12.15 0.28
C ALA A 159 -12.46 -12.64 -0.40
N THR A 160 -12.93 -13.83 0.05
CA THR A 160 -14.22 -14.41 -0.36
C THR A 160 -15.14 -14.38 0.84
N THR A 161 -16.19 -13.56 0.80
CA THR A 161 -16.98 -13.22 1.97
C THR A 161 -18.25 -14.07 2.14
N GLU A 162 -18.57 -14.91 1.16
CA GLU A 162 -19.71 -15.84 1.15
C GLU A 162 -21.06 -15.21 1.55
N GLY A 163 -21.19 -13.89 1.37
CA GLY A 163 -22.38 -13.13 1.76
C GLY A 163 -22.34 -12.58 3.19
N ASP A 164 -21.33 -12.93 3.99
CA ASP A 164 -21.16 -12.39 5.35
C ASP A 164 -20.65 -10.95 5.35
N SER A 165 -20.88 -10.23 6.45
CA SER A 165 -20.49 -8.84 6.57
C SER A 165 -20.08 -8.51 8.03
N PRO A 166 -18.77 -8.37 8.31
CA PRO A 166 -17.64 -8.68 7.45
C PRO A 166 -17.29 -10.17 7.44
N GLY A 167 -17.19 -10.77 6.25
CA GLY A 167 -16.88 -12.19 6.04
C GLY A 167 -15.38 -12.46 5.83
N VAL A 168 -14.49 -11.49 6.04
CA VAL A 168 -13.04 -11.65 5.90
C VAL A 168 -12.48 -12.47 7.05
N ASP A 169 -11.82 -13.58 6.76
CA ASP A 169 -11.20 -14.46 7.74
C ASP A 169 -9.75 -14.02 8.09
N GLU A 170 -9.10 -14.74 9.03
CA GLU A 170 -7.75 -14.41 9.47
C GLU A 170 -6.68 -14.69 8.40
N LYS A 171 -6.88 -15.68 7.54
CA LYS A 171 -5.95 -16.01 6.45
C LYS A 171 -5.96 -14.89 5.39
N GLU A 172 -7.14 -14.39 5.07
CA GLU A 172 -7.34 -13.29 4.15
C GLU A 172 -6.82 -11.96 4.74
N ALA A 173 -7.07 -11.74 6.03
CA ALA A 173 -6.50 -10.62 6.79
C ALA A 173 -4.96 -10.65 6.80
N ALA A 174 -4.35 -11.82 7.02
CA ALA A 174 -2.90 -11.99 6.95
C ALA A 174 -2.34 -11.69 5.55
N SER A 175 -3.04 -12.16 4.49
CA SER A 175 -2.70 -11.83 3.09
C SER A 175 -2.75 -10.32 2.83
N ALA A 176 -3.75 -9.62 3.37
CA ALA A 176 -3.86 -8.17 3.26
C ALA A 176 -2.70 -7.44 3.98
N ARG A 177 -2.31 -7.90 5.17
CA ARG A 177 -1.14 -7.36 5.89
C ARG A 177 0.16 -7.57 5.11
N GLU A 178 0.34 -8.73 4.50
CA GLU A 178 1.50 -9.02 3.64
C GLU A 178 1.58 -8.05 2.46
N LEU A 179 0.46 -7.81 1.77
CA LEU A 179 0.40 -6.81 0.68
C LEU A 179 0.84 -5.43 1.17
N GLY A 180 0.27 -4.96 2.26
CA GLY A 180 0.60 -3.64 2.82
C GLY A 180 2.08 -3.50 3.17
N LYS A 181 2.64 -4.51 3.86
CA LYS A 181 4.06 -4.57 4.22
C LYS A 181 4.94 -4.51 2.97
N ARG A 182 4.69 -5.38 2.00
CA ARG A 182 5.49 -5.43 0.77
C ARG A 182 5.46 -4.11 -0.01
N VAL A 183 4.30 -3.47 -0.12
CA VAL A 183 4.19 -2.17 -0.82
C VAL A 183 5.02 -1.10 -0.12
N ALA A 184 4.98 -1.02 1.20
CA ALA A 184 5.78 -0.06 1.96
C ALA A 184 7.29 -0.31 1.80
N GLU A 185 7.73 -1.57 1.83
CA GLU A 185 9.13 -1.96 1.61
C GLU A 185 9.61 -1.55 0.22
N VAL A 186 8.84 -1.87 -0.84
CA VAL A 186 9.18 -1.53 -2.23
C VAL A 186 9.18 -0.02 -2.44
N ALA A 187 8.21 0.71 -1.87
CA ALA A 187 8.16 2.17 -1.93
C ALA A 187 9.42 2.79 -1.30
N GLY A 188 9.90 2.22 -0.19
CA GLY A 188 11.17 2.63 0.43
C GLY A 188 12.38 2.41 -0.48
N VAL A 189 12.43 1.30 -1.20
CA VAL A 189 13.50 1.02 -2.17
C VAL A 189 13.46 2.02 -3.33
N VAL A 190 12.28 2.24 -3.91
CA VAL A 190 12.10 3.19 -5.02
C VAL A 190 12.48 4.61 -4.60
N LYS A 191 12.00 5.06 -3.43
CA LYS A 191 12.29 6.40 -2.91
C LYS A 191 13.78 6.63 -2.71
N ARG A 192 14.50 5.69 -2.08
CA ARG A 192 15.97 5.79 -1.92
C ARG A 192 16.72 5.78 -3.24
N GLY A 193 16.25 5.02 -4.24
CA GLY A 193 16.84 5.00 -5.58
C GLY A 193 16.59 6.27 -6.39
N SER A 194 15.60 7.07 -6.03
CA SER A 194 15.27 8.34 -6.72
C SER A 194 16.03 9.56 -6.20
N VAL A 195 16.69 9.42 -5.04
CA VAL A 195 17.56 10.48 -4.47
C VAL A 195 18.97 10.31 -5.09
N LYS A 196 19.21 11.03 -6.19
CA LYS A 196 20.55 11.22 -6.78
C LYS A 196 20.80 12.70 -7.00
#